data_801797e97bf879b51d1bc731dd436c86
#
_entry.id   801797e97bf879b51d1bc731dd436c86
#
_cell.length_a   1.000
_cell.length_b   1.000
_cell.length_c   1.000
_cell.angle_alpha   90.00
_cell.angle_beta   90.00
_cell.angle_gamma   90.00
#
_symmetry.space_group_name_H-M   'P 1'
#
loop_
_entity.id
_entity.type
_entity.pdbx_description
1 polymer ?
#
loop_
_entity_poly.entity_id
_entity_poly.type
_entity_poly.pdbx_seq_one_letter_code
_entity_poly.pdbx_strand_id
1 'polypeptide(L)' 'MTFAEKLKTLRSQKGYSQEELAQVLHVSRQAIAKWEGNNG' A
#
# COMPACT_ATOMS: atom_id res chain seq x y z
N MET A 1 7.54 5.80 -12.20
CA MET A 1 6.57 5.37 -11.20
C MET A 1 7.26 5.15 -9.86
N THR A 2 6.75 5.73 -8.82
CA THR A 2 7.33 5.57 -7.49
C THR A 2 6.79 4.31 -6.82
N PHE A 3 7.45 3.91 -5.75
CA PHE A 3 6.99 2.77 -4.97
C PHE A 3 5.58 3.02 -4.41
N ALA A 4 5.32 4.25 -3.95
CA ALA A 4 4.01 4.60 -3.42
C ALA A 4 2.93 4.45 -4.49
N GLU A 5 3.21 4.93 -5.69
CA GLU A 5 2.25 4.82 -6.79
C GLU A 5 2.02 3.37 -7.17
N LYS A 6 3.07 2.57 -7.16
CA LYS A 6 2.97 1.16 -7.49
C LYS A 6 2.11 0.43 -6.47
N LEU A 7 2.26 0.75 -5.20
CA LEU A 7 1.44 0.16 -4.16
C LEU A 7 -0.03 0.53 -4.33
N LYS A 8 -0.30 1.80 -4.61
CA LYS A 8 -1.68 2.26 -4.81
C LYS A 8 -2.31 1.58 -6.02
N THR A 9 -1.55 1.45 -7.09
CA THR A 9 -2.02 0.81 -8.31
C THR A 9 -2.35 -0.66 -8.04
N LEU A 10 -1.45 -1.37 -7.38
CA LEU A 10 -1.66 -2.76 -7.06
C LEU A 10 -2.89 -2.94 -6.17
N ARG A 11 -3.02 -2.09 -5.16
CA ARG A 11 -4.15 -2.15 -4.25
C ARG A 11 -5.47 -1.91 -5.00
N SER A 12 -5.47 -0.93 -5.89
CA SER A 12 -6.64 -0.59 -6.67
C SER A 12 -7.04 -1.73 -7.61
N GLN A 13 -6.05 -2.34 -8.27
CA GLN A 13 -6.30 -3.43 -9.18
C GLN A 13 -6.91 -4.65 -8.49
N LYS A 14 -6.51 -4.89 -7.26
CA LYS A 14 -7.00 -6.02 -6.49
C LYS A 14 -8.23 -5.69 -5.66
N GLY A 15 -8.58 -4.41 -5.58
CA GLY A 15 -9.69 -3.98 -4.75
C GLY A 15 -9.41 -4.04 -3.27
N TYR A 16 -8.15 -3.96 -2.88
CA TYR A 16 -7.76 -4.01 -1.47
C TYR A 16 -7.86 -2.64 -0.82
N SER A 17 -8.28 -2.62 0.44
CA SER A 17 -8.06 -1.46 1.29
C SER A 17 -6.62 -1.51 1.80
N GLN A 18 -6.18 -0.43 2.46
CA GLN A 18 -4.83 -0.42 3.05
C GLN A 18 -4.68 -1.55 4.05
N GLU A 19 -5.70 -1.77 4.85
CA GLU A 19 -5.67 -2.82 5.84
C GLU A 19 -5.57 -4.20 5.20
N GLU A 20 -6.33 -4.41 4.14
CA GLU A 20 -6.29 -5.69 3.44
C GLU A 20 -4.94 -5.94 2.79
N LEU A 21 -4.37 -4.90 2.18
CA LEU A 21 -3.05 -5.04 1.58
C LEU A 21 -1.99 -5.33 2.65
N ALA A 22 -2.12 -4.68 3.80
CA ALA A 22 -1.19 -4.93 4.89
C ALA A 22 -1.22 -6.40 5.31
N GLN A 23 -2.41 -6.98 5.39
CA GLN A 23 -2.55 -8.38 5.76
C GLN A 23 -1.92 -9.30 4.71
N VAL A 24 -2.13 -8.96 3.45
CA VAL A 24 -1.57 -9.76 2.35
C VAL A 24 -0.04 -9.75 2.40
N LEU A 25 0.54 -8.60 2.72
CA LEU A 25 1.98 -8.44 2.75
C LEU A 25 2.60 -8.77 4.11
N HIS A 26 1.76 -9.09 5.09
CA HIS A 26 2.21 -9.39 6.45
C HIS A 26 2.94 -8.21 7.08
N VAL A 27 2.43 -7.02 6.86
CA VAL A 27 2.97 -5.80 7.46
C VAL A 27 1.83 -5.08 8.16
N SER A 28 2.15 -4.05 8.95
CA SER A 28 1.12 -3.28 9.62
C SER A 28 0.45 -2.32 8.65
N ARG A 29 -0.80 -1.95 8.96
CA ARG A 29 -1.49 -0.94 8.16
C ARG A 29 -0.73 0.39 8.18
N GLN A 30 -0.10 0.69 9.32
CA GLN A 30 0.70 1.91 9.43
C GLN A 30 1.85 1.91 8.43
N ALA A 31 2.45 0.75 8.19
CA ALA A 31 3.52 0.64 7.22
C ALA A 31 3.00 0.98 5.82
N ILE A 32 1.83 0.45 5.46
CA ILE A 32 1.23 0.73 4.15
C ILE A 32 0.94 2.23 4.02
N ALA A 33 0.34 2.81 5.06
CA ALA A 33 0.01 4.23 5.02
C ALA A 33 1.27 5.07 4.87
N LYS A 34 2.32 4.71 5.58
CA LYS A 34 3.60 5.41 5.51
C LYS A 34 4.19 5.31 4.12
N TRP A 35 4.16 4.11 3.55
CA TRP A 35 4.74 3.90 2.23
C TRP A 35 3.99 4.65 1.15
N GLU A 36 2.66 4.65 1.22
CA GLU A 36 1.85 5.33 0.22
C GLU A 36 1.91 6.84 0.37
N GLY A 37 2.09 7.31 1.59
CA GLY A 37 2.16 8.74 1.85
C GLY A 37 3.56 9.31 1.82
N ASN A 38 4.58 8.48 1.68
CA ASN A 38 5.96 8.91 1.69
C ASN A 38 6.38 9.35 0.29
N ASN A 39 6.77 10.61 0.17
CA ASN A 39 7.17 11.17 -1.11
C ASN A 39 8.67 11.18 -1.30
N GLY A 40 9.38 10.75 -0.31
CA GLY A 40 10.84 10.79 -0.36
C GLY A 40 11.44 9.48 -0.72
#